data_5844c5f871032fbf67360b4e2173070a
#
_entry.id   5844c5f871032fbf67360b4e2173070a
#
_cell.length_a   1.000
_cell.length_b   1.000
_cell.length_c   1.000
_cell.angle_alpha   90.00
_cell.angle_beta   90.00
_cell.angle_gamma   90.00
#
_symmetry.space_group_name_H-M   'P 1'
#
loop_
_entity.id
_entity.type
_entity.pdbx_description
1 polymer ?
#
loop_
_entity_poly.entity_id
_entity_poly.type
_entity_poly.pdbx_seq_one_letter_code
_entity_poly.pdbx_strand_id
1 'polypeptide(L)'
;MLDPTILAYIAGFLDGDGSIFFQLIRKKDYCLGFQVRTSIAFYQKSENEQILLWLKQQFLAGYIRRRKTGISDYTIVESKEVRRILELLQPYVRLKKEHVRLGLEILSEFPLSGDATKMISLCRLVDRFQEINYSKKRTITSAIVEQHLRSQGYLAPLETDPLRRESLVLPAANTPVASAASRG
;
A
#
# COMPACT_ATOMS: atom_id res chain seq x y z
N MET A 1 9.48 22.52 16.98
CA MET A 1 10.30 21.58 16.14
C MET A 1 11.07 20.70 17.11
N LEU A 2 11.13 19.37 16.87
CA LEU A 2 11.91 18.47 17.73
C LEU A 2 13.42 18.74 17.54
N ASP A 3 14.17 18.62 18.64
CA ASP A 3 15.63 18.78 18.63
C ASP A 3 16.30 17.71 17.77
N PRO A 4 17.32 18.05 16.95
CA PRO A 4 18.05 17.09 16.11
C PRO A 4 18.63 15.90 16.88
N THR A 5 19.08 16.10 18.12
CA THR A 5 19.62 15.03 18.97
C THR A 5 18.53 14.03 19.36
N ILE A 6 17.33 14.53 19.67
CA ILE A 6 16.15 13.72 19.94
C ILE A 6 15.77 12.92 18.69
N LEU A 7 15.73 13.55 17.51
CA LEU A 7 15.43 12.88 16.25
C LEU A 7 16.45 11.79 15.91
N ALA A 8 17.74 12.04 16.13
CA ALA A 8 18.80 11.06 15.94
C ALA A 8 18.66 9.85 16.89
N TYR A 9 18.33 10.10 18.17
CA TYR A 9 18.06 9.02 19.12
C TYR A 9 16.85 8.17 18.70
N ILE A 10 15.73 8.82 18.32
CA ILE A 10 14.52 8.12 17.90
C ILE A 10 14.77 7.32 16.60
N ALA A 11 15.56 7.86 15.67
CA ALA A 11 15.94 7.16 14.45
C ALA A 11 16.78 5.91 14.74
N GLY A 12 17.72 6.00 15.68
CA GLY A 12 18.50 4.86 16.16
C GLY A 12 17.62 3.80 16.83
N PHE A 13 16.62 4.23 17.62
CA PHE A 13 15.65 3.31 18.22
C PHE A 13 14.74 2.66 17.16
N LEU A 14 14.31 3.42 16.13
CA LEU A 14 13.59 2.86 14.99
C LEU A 14 14.44 1.82 14.25
N ASP A 15 15.72 2.11 14.04
CA ASP A 15 16.64 1.19 13.35
C ASP A 15 16.83 -0.14 14.13
N GLY A 16 16.91 -0.09 15.46
CA GLY A 16 17.05 -1.27 16.33
C GLY A 16 15.72 -2.00 16.54
N ASP A 17 14.87 -1.42 17.37
CA ASP A 17 13.65 -2.04 17.91
C ASP A 17 12.36 -1.53 17.27
N GLY A 18 12.44 -0.83 16.15
CA GLY A 18 11.28 -0.33 15.42
C GLY A 18 10.97 -1.13 14.17
N SER A 19 9.77 -0.91 13.65
CA SER A 19 9.32 -1.48 12.37
C SER A 19 8.48 -0.49 11.60
N ILE A 20 8.63 -0.51 10.28
CA ILE A 20 7.82 0.25 9.33
C ILE A 20 7.03 -0.77 8.52
N PHE A 21 5.72 -0.58 8.41
CA PHE A 21 4.84 -1.49 7.71
C PHE A 21 4.02 -0.79 6.64
N PHE A 22 3.97 -1.40 5.46
CA PHE A 22 3.03 -1.12 4.40
C PHE A 22 2.43 -2.45 3.95
N GLN A 23 1.12 -2.60 4.07
CA GLN A 23 0.43 -3.86 3.85
C GLN A 23 -0.83 -3.67 3.04
N LEU A 24 -1.06 -4.56 2.07
CA LEU A 24 -2.35 -4.67 1.38
C LEU A 24 -3.31 -5.45 2.27
N ILE A 25 -4.50 -4.88 2.52
CA ILE A 25 -5.57 -5.54 3.27
C ILE A 25 -6.89 -5.46 2.50
N ARG A 26 -7.75 -6.47 2.66
CA ARG A 26 -9.13 -6.40 2.15
C ARG A 26 -9.95 -5.46 3.04
N LYS A 27 -10.74 -4.58 2.41
CA LYS A 27 -11.58 -3.61 3.10
C LYS A 27 -12.87 -3.43 2.32
N LYS A 28 -13.94 -4.10 2.74
CA LYS A 28 -15.23 -4.14 2.02
C LYS A 28 -15.85 -2.77 1.79
N ASP A 29 -15.62 -1.83 2.72
CA ASP A 29 -16.16 -0.46 2.68
C ASP A 29 -15.41 0.47 1.70
N TYR A 30 -14.35 -0.02 1.06
CA TYR A 30 -13.59 0.75 0.05
C TYR A 30 -14.07 0.37 -1.35
N CYS A 31 -14.21 1.36 -2.23
CA CYS A 31 -14.75 1.17 -3.57
C CYS A 31 -14.02 0.09 -4.39
N LEU A 32 -12.72 -0.04 -4.22
CA LEU A 32 -11.89 -1.08 -4.88
C LEU A 32 -11.70 -2.33 -4.02
N GLY A 33 -12.34 -2.44 -2.85
CA GLY A 33 -12.27 -3.60 -1.96
C GLY A 33 -10.95 -3.80 -1.23
N PHE A 34 -9.97 -2.91 -1.38
CA PHE A 34 -8.65 -2.98 -0.77
C PHE A 34 -8.17 -1.65 -0.21
N GLN A 35 -7.29 -1.74 0.77
CA GLN A 35 -6.61 -0.60 1.38
C GLN A 35 -5.13 -0.92 1.57
N VAL A 36 -4.27 0.09 1.40
CA VAL A 36 -2.90 0.04 1.89
C VAL A 36 -2.89 0.55 3.34
N ARG A 37 -2.61 -0.36 4.27
CA ARG A 37 -2.39 -0.03 5.68
C ARG A 37 -0.95 0.40 5.86
N THR A 38 -0.74 1.55 6.51
CA THR A 38 0.57 2.07 6.88
C THR A 38 0.73 2.04 8.39
N SER A 39 1.92 1.76 8.90
CA SER A 39 2.21 1.97 10.33
C SER A 39 3.71 2.05 10.62
N ILE A 40 4.04 2.78 11.68
CA ILE A 40 5.32 2.73 12.37
C ILE A 40 5.06 2.14 13.75
N ALA A 41 5.87 1.19 14.17
CA ALA A 41 5.78 0.60 15.51
C ALA A 41 7.15 0.55 16.19
N PHE A 42 7.17 0.84 17.49
CA PHE A 42 8.33 0.69 18.36
C PHE A 42 7.98 -0.34 19.42
N TYR A 43 8.91 -1.21 19.76
CA TYR A 43 8.70 -2.32 20.69
C TYR A 43 9.63 -2.21 21.87
N GLN A 44 9.13 -2.59 23.05
CA GLN A 44 9.95 -2.70 24.24
C GLN A 44 9.31 -3.69 25.22
N LYS A 45 10.11 -4.25 26.13
CA LYS A 45 9.55 -4.98 27.28
C LYS A 45 8.64 -4.07 28.08
N SER A 46 7.52 -4.59 28.59
CA SER A 46 6.52 -3.79 29.32
C SER A 46 7.08 -3.14 30.59
N GLU A 47 8.12 -3.72 31.18
CA GLU A 47 8.84 -3.13 32.32
C GLU A 47 9.54 -1.80 31.97
N ASN A 48 9.94 -1.63 30.69
CA ASN A 48 10.61 -0.45 30.15
C ASN A 48 9.67 0.43 29.31
N GLU A 49 8.36 0.32 29.47
CA GLU A 49 7.36 1.03 28.67
C GLU A 49 7.51 2.56 28.72
N GLN A 50 8.19 3.10 29.72
CA GLN A 50 8.40 4.54 29.87
C GLN A 50 9.02 5.19 28.61
N ILE A 51 9.90 4.46 27.89
CA ILE A 51 10.46 4.96 26.64
C ILE A 51 9.41 5.10 25.53
N LEU A 52 8.44 4.19 25.48
CA LEU A 52 7.34 4.26 24.51
C LEU A 52 6.35 5.39 24.85
N LEU A 53 6.11 5.65 26.13
CA LEU A 53 5.32 6.80 26.59
C LEU A 53 6.02 8.12 26.21
N TRP A 54 7.33 8.18 26.42
CA TRP A 54 8.13 9.34 26.01
C TRP A 54 8.05 9.55 24.47
N LEU A 55 8.21 8.51 23.65
CA LEU A 55 8.05 8.60 22.19
C LEU A 55 6.66 9.13 21.79
N LYS A 56 5.60 8.66 22.47
CA LYS A 56 4.24 9.14 22.22
C LYS A 56 4.09 10.63 22.54
N GLN A 57 4.75 11.12 23.60
CA GLN A 57 4.78 12.55 23.92
C GLN A 57 5.52 13.37 22.86
N GLN A 58 6.59 12.81 22.24
CA GLN A 58 7.33 13.52 21.19
C GLN A 58 6.51 13.69 19.90
N PHE A 59 5.74 12.65 19.51
CA PHE A 59 5.01 12.64 18.24
C PHE A 59 3.56 13.10 18.35
N LEU A 60 2.96 13.05 19.53
CA LEU A 60 1.56 13.39 19.82
C LEU A 60 0.54 12.62 18.97
N ALA A 61 0.88 11.41 18.54
CA ALA A 61 0.09 10.56 17.67
C ALA A 61 0.17 9.10 18.12
N GLY A 62 -0.73 8.24 17.60
CA GLY A 62 -0.67 6.80 17.85
C GLY A 62 -1.13 6.37 19.24
N TYR A 63 -0.94 5.09 19.53
CA TYR A 63 -1.35 4.46 20.77
C TYR A 63 -0.32 3.43 21.25
N ILE A 64 -0.37 3.13 22.56
CA ILE A 64 0.44 2.07 23.19
C ILE A 64 -0.48 0.89 23.49
N ARG A 65 0.03 -0.31 23.23
CA ARG A 65 -0.64 -1.56 23.54
C ARG A 65 0.31 -2.48 24.31
N ARG A 66 -0.17 -3.00 25.45
CA ARG A 66 0.50 -4.05 26.21
C ARG A 66 0.04 -5.41 25.73
N ARG A 67 0.99 -6.27 25.37
CA ARG A 67 0.70 -7.66 24.98
C ARG A 67 0.82 -8.59 26.20
N LYS A 68 0.06 -9.68 26.16
CA LYS A 68 0.16 -10.73 27.19
C LYS A 68 1.55 -11.39 27.27
N THR A 69 2.38 -11.20 26.26
CA THR A 69 3.75 -11.73 26.18
C THR A 69 4.79 -10.91 26.95
N GLY A 70 4.38 -9.86 27.69
CA GLY A 70 5.30 -8.97 28.40
C GLY A 70 5.99 -7.94 27.49
N ILE A 71 5.53 -7.78 26.24
CA ILE A 71 5.98 -6.76 25.30
C ILE A 71 4.93 -5.67 25.16
N SER A 72 5.35 -4.42 25.19
CA SER A 72 4.54 -3.25 24.80
C SER A 72 4.95 -2.76 23.42
N ASP A 73 3.98 -2.31 22.64
CA ASP A 73 4.21 -1.66 21.35
C ASP A 73 3.55 -0.27 21.32
N TYR A 74 4.31 0.72 20.85
CA TYR A 74 3.80 2.03 20.47
C TYR A 74 3.62 2.06 18.97
N THR A 75 2.39 2.29 18.50
CA THR A 75 2.04 2.17 17.07
C THR A 75 1.33 3.42 16.57
N ILE A 76 1.77 3.94 15.42
CA ILE A 76 1.17 5.03 14.66
C ILE A 76 0.64 4.45 13.35
N VAL A 77 -0.64 4.65 13.03
CA VAL A 77 -1.31 4.05 11.86
C VAL A 77 -1.88 5.07 10.88
N GLU A 78 -2.03 6.32 11.27
CA GLU A 78 -2.56 7.37 10.39
C GLU A 78 -1.53 7.74 9.33
N SER A 79 -1.87 7.62 8.04
CA SER A 79 -0.94 7.81 6.92
C SER A 79 -0.28 9.19 6.93
N LYS A 80 -1.01 10.23 7.33
CA LYS A 80 -0.49 11.60 7.45
C LYS A 80 0.60 11.69 8.53
N GLU A 81 0.36 11.08 9.70
CA GLU A 81 1.32 11.06 10.80
C GLU A 81 2.52 10.15 10.50
N VAL A 82 2.28 9.00 9.86
CA VAL A 82 3.35 8.13 9.38
C VAL A 82 4.27 8.88 8.43
N ARG A 83 3.72 9.62 7.45
CA ARG A 83 4.49 10.47 6.53
C ARG A 83 5.32 11.49 7.30
N ARG A 84 4.69 12.31 8.13
CA ARG A 84 5.34 13.36 8.91
C ARG A 84 6.52 12.82 9.73
N ILE A 85 6.33 11.66 10.38
CA ILE A 85 7.36 11.05 11.21
C ILE A 85 8.50 10.49 10.35
N LEU A 86 8.20 9.83 9.23
CA LEU A 86 9.24 9.33 8.32
C LEU A 86 10.07 10.48 7.73
N GLU A 87 9.45 11.60 7.35
CA GLU A 87 10.15 12.81 6.88
C GLU A 87 11.09 13.39 7.95
N LEU A 88 10.62 13.45 9.21
CA LEU A 88 11.45 13.92 10.33
C LEU A 88 12.65 13.00 10.60
N LEU A 89 12.48 11.68 10.49
CA LEU A 89 13.52 10.71 10.82
C LEU A 89 14.44 10.38 9.63
N GLN A 90 14.04 10.68 8.40
CA GLN A 90 14.77 10.36 7.17
C GLN A 90 16.25 10.75 7.21
N PRO A 91 16.67 11.96 7.69
CA PRO A 91 18.06 12.34 7.72
C PRO A 91 18.93 11.52 8.68
N TYR A 92 18.30 10.90 9.70
CA TYR A 92 18.99 10.29 10.83
C TYR A 92 19.04 8.76 10.78
N VAL A 93 18.07 8.09 10.09
CA VAL A 93 18.06 6.62 9.97
C VAL A 93 19.27 6.11 9.20
N ARG A 94 19.81 4.97 9.59
CA ARG A 94 20.98 4.33 8.97
C ARG A 94 20.63 2.98 8.36
N LEU A 95 20.06 2.07 9.15
CA LEU A 95 19.70 0.72 8.74
C LEU A 95 18.43 0.69 7.86
N LYS A 96 17.41 1.46 8.23
CA LYS A 96 16.11 1.45 7.55
C LYS A 96 15.94 2.56 6.50
N LYS A 97 17.05 3.07 5.93
CA LYS A 97 17.01 4.13 4.90
C LYS A 97 16.10 3.76 3.73
N GLU A 98 16.23 2.56 3.20
CA GLU A 98 15.44 2.10 2.05
C GLU A 98 13.96 1.93 2.42
N HIS A 99 13.65 1.46 3.63
CA HIS A 99 12.28 1.39 4.14
C HIS A 99 11.64 2.78 4.24
N VAL A 100 12.38 3.77 4.75
CA VAL A 100 11.89 5.16 4.84
C VAL A 100 11.68 5.75 3.45
N ARG A 101 12.67 5.61 2.55
CA ARG A 101 12.59 6.12 1.17
C ARG A 101 11.38 5.55 0.43
N LEU A 102 11.26 4.23 0.39
CA LEU A 102 10.16 3.55 -0.30
C LEU A 102 8.81 3.78 0.40
N GLY A 103 8.81 3.90 1.73
CA GLY A 103 7.62 4.26 2.49
C GLY A 103 7.09 5.66 2.14
N LEU A 104 7.97 6.65 1.98
CA LEU A 104 7.62 8.00 1.55
C LEU A 104 7.14 8.01 0.08
N GLU A 105 7.76 7.21 -0.80
CA GLU A 105 7.31 7.00 -2.18
C GLU A 105 5.87 6.45 -2.22
N ILE A 106 5.55 5.42 -1.42
CA ILE A 106 4.19 4.88 -1.29
C ILE A 106 3.22 5.95 -0.79
N LEU A 107 3.61 6.71 0.22
CA LEU A 107 2.76 7.74 0.82
C LEU A 107 2.53 8.94 -0.10
N SER A 108 3.41 9.22 -1.07
CA SER A 108 3.21 10.29 -2.06
C SER A 108 2.03 10.00 -2.99
N GLU A 109 1.66 8.73 -3.18
CA GLU A 109 0.51 8.31 -3.97
C GLU A 109 -0.84 8.44 -3.24
N PHE A 110 -0.85 8.82 -1.95
CA PHE A 110 -2.09 9.07 -1.21
C PHE A 110 -2.59 10.52 -1.33
N PRO A 111 -3.93 10.73 -1.33
CA PRO A 111 -5.01 9.74 -1.28
C PRO A 111 -5.27 9.06 -2.62
N LEU A 112 -5.71 7.81 -2.55
CA LEU A 112 -6.18 7.09 -3.73
C LEU A 112 -7.58 7.56 -4.12
N SER A 113 -7.72 8.03 -5.34
CA SER A 113 -8.98 8.59 -5.88
C SER A 113 -9.97 7.55 -6.42
N GLY A 114 -9.86 6.26 -6.04
CA GLY A 114 -10.68 5.18 -6.60
C GLY A 114 -10.24 4.71 -7.98
N ASP A 115 -9.12 5.20 -8.50
CA ASP A 115 -8.53 4.79 -9.77
C ASP A 115 -7.84 3.43 -9.62
N ALA A 116 -8.37 2.42 -10.35
CA ALA A 116 -7.87 1.06 -10.31
C ALA A 116 -6.41 0.94 -10.82
N THR A 117 -6.03 1.72 -11.82
CA THR A 117 -4.67 1.72 -12.36
C THR A 117 -3.67 2.26 -11.34
N LYS A 118 -4.00 3.38 -10.70
CA LYS A 118 -3.19 3.93 -9.61
C LYS A 118 -3.10 2.96 -8.43
N MET A 119 -4.22 2.30 -8.10
CA MET A 119 -4.22 1.28 -7.05
C MET A 119 -3.24 0.14 -7.35
N ILE A 120 -3.18 -0.36 -8.59
CA ILE A 120 -2.24 -1.42 -8.98
C ILE A 120 -0.79 -0.92 -8.91
N SER A 121 -0.50 0.28 -9.38
CA SER A 121 0.84 0.87 -9.27
C SER A 121 1.29 0.97 -7.82
N LEU A 122 0.41 1.43 -6.93
CA LEU A 122 0.67 1.48 -5.51
C LEU A 122 0.86 0.08 -4.89
N CYS A 123 0.04 -0.90 -5.29
CA CYS A 123 0.20 -2.29 -4.83
C CYS A 123 1.58 -2.86 -5.20
N ARG A 124 2.09 -2.54 -6.39
CA ARG A 124 3.44 -2.96 -6.82
C ARG A 124 4.55 -2.32 -5.97
N LEU A 125 4.39 -1.05 -5.56
CA LEU A 125 5.31 -0.41 -4.61
C LEU A 125 5.27 -1.10 -3.24
N VAL A 126 4.08 -1.46 -2.75
CA VAL A 126 3.92 -2.22 -1.50
C VAL A 126 4.54 -3.61 -1.63
N ASP A 127 4.49 -4.23 -2.82
CA ASP A 127 5.18 -5.49 -3.09
C ASP A 127 6.69 -5.35 -2.95
N ARG A 128 7.29 -4.33 -3.55
CA ARG A 128 8.72 -4.01 -3.38
C ARG A 128 9.09 -3.75 -1.92
N PHE A 129 8.23 -3.03 -1.18
CA PHE A 129 8.45 -2.79 0.25
C PHE A 129 8.51 -4.10 1.06
N GLN A 130 7.70 -5.08 0.70
CA GLN A 130 7.71 -6.38 1.36
C GLN A 130 8.99 -7.19 1.08
N GLU A 131 9.63 -6.99 -0.07
CA GLU A 131 10.87 -7.67 -0.42
C GLU A 131 12.05 -7.29 0.47
N ILE A 132 12.08 -6.03 0.94
CA ILE A 132 13.12 -5.54 1.86
C ILE A 132 12.85 -5.90 3.33
N ASN A 133 11.66 -6.43 3.66
CA ASN A 133 11.34 -6.89 5.01
C ASN A 133 11.87 -8.31 5.27
N TYR A 134 12.31 -8.57 6.50
CA TYR A 134 12.74 -9.91 6.94
C TYR A 134 11.60 -10.92 6.95
N SER A 135 10.38 -10.51 7.32
CA SER A 135 9.21 -11.38 7.35
C SER A 135 8.54 -11.45 5.98
N LYS A 136 8.51 -12.67 5.40
CA LYS A 136 7.91 -12.93 4.09
C LYS A 136 6.50 -13.51 4.16
N LYS A 137 5.85 -13.49 5.33
CA LYS A 137 4.46 -13.94 5.48
C LYS A 137 3.50 -12.94 4.85
N ARG A 138 3.03 -13.25 3.65
CA ARG A 138 2.25 -12.37 2.81
C ARG A 138 1.02 -13.11 2.29
N THR A 139 -0.16 -12.51 2.45
CA THR A 139 -1.43 -13.09 1.99
C THR A 139 -2.02 -12.37 0.79
N ILE A 140 -1.73 -11.08 0.61
CA ILE A 140 -2.26 -10.27 -0.48
C ILE A 140 -1.11 -9.61 -1.22
N THR A 141 -1.09 -9.78 -2.55
CA THR A 141 -0.09 -9.21 -3.47
C THR A 141 -0.78 -8.33 -4.50
N SER A 142 -0.02 -7.52 -5.25
CA SER A 142 -0.53 -6.74 -6.37
C SER A 142 -1.23 -7.62 -7.40
N ALA A 143 -0.74 -8.83 -7.67
CA ALA A 143 -1.34 -9.78 -8.60
C ALA A 143 -2.76 -10.20 -8.15
N ILE A 144 -2.96 -10.49 -6.86
CA ILE A 144 -4.29 -10.84 -6.30
C ILE A 144 -5.24 -9.64 -6.41
N VAL A 145 -4.76 -8.43 -6.12
CA VAL A 145 -5.57 -7.21 -6.26
C VAL A 145 -5.93 -6.98 -7.73
N GLU A 146 -4.98 -7.10 -8.64
CA GLU A 146 -5.20 -6.91 -10.07
C GLU A 146 -6.22 -7.92 -10.63
N GLN A 147 -6.08 -9.19 -10.29
CA GLN A 147 -7.03 -10.23 -10.68
C GLN A 147 -8.46 -9.91 -10.17
N HIS A 148 -8.58 -9.46 -8.93
CA HIS A 148 -9.86 -9.06 -8.36
C HIS A 148 -10.45 -7.86 -9.10
N LEU A 149 -9.67 -6.80 -9.35
CA LEU A 149 -10.16 -5.61 -10.03
C LEU A 149 -10.59 -5.90 -11.49
N ARG A 150 -9.90 -6.83 -12.18
CA ARG A 150 -10.32 -7.31 -13.51
C ARG A 150 -11.61 -8.09 -13.44
N SER A 151 -11.78 -8.99 -12.47
CA SER A 151 -13.02 -9.76 -12.30
C SER A 151 -14.23 -8.90 -11.96
N GLN A 152 -14.02 -7.73 -11.35
CA GLN A 152 -15.06 -6.74 -11.06
C GLN A 152 -15.27 -5.71 -12.18
N GLY A 153 -14.54 -5.80 -13.31
CA GLY A 153 -14.67 -4.90 -14.44
C GLY A 153 -14.02 -3.52 -14.26
N TYR A 154 -13.22 -3.31 -13.20
CA TYR A 154 -12.50 -2.04 -12.99
C TYR A 154 -11.27 -1.88 -13.91
N LEU A 155 -10.77 -2.99 -14.48
CA LEU A 155 -9.64 -3.02 -15.40
C LEU A 155 -10.02 -3.86 -16.64
N ALA A 156 -9.48 -3.50 -17.81
CA ALA A 156 -9.65 -4.29 -19.03
C ALA A 156 -9.12 -5.72 -18.85
N PRO A 157 -9.74 -6.73 -19.50
CA PRO A 157 -9.21 -8.10 -19.51
C PRO A 157 -7.74 -8.11 -20.01
N LEU A 158 -6.93 -9.05 -19.50
CA LEU A 158 -5.62 -9.28 -20.09
C LEU A 158 -5.81 -9.82 -21.52
N GLU A 159 -5.19 -9.17 -22.48
CA GLU A 159 -5.14 -9.68 -23.88
C GLU A 159 -4.19 -10.90 -23.94
N THR A 160 -4.59 -12.03 -23.34
CA THR A 160 -3.75 -13.23 -23.28
C THR A 160 -4.29 -14.39 -24.12
N ASP A 161 -5.38 -14.17 -24.86
CA ASP A 161 -5.93 -15.20 -25.75
C ASP A 161 -5.91 -14.74 -27.20
N PRO A 162 -4.91 -15.19 -28.02
CA PRO A 162 -4.88 -14.92 -29.46
C PRO A 162 -6.12 -15.43 -30.20
N LEU A 163 -6.81 -16.46 -29.66
CA LEU A 163 -8.00 -17.07 -30.27
C LEU A 163 -9.27 -16.22 -30.07
N ARG A 164 -9.26 -15.24 -29.15
CA ARG A 164 -10.41 -14.36 -28.92
C ARG A 164 -10.45 -13.15 -29.88
N ARG A 165 -9.38 -12.89 -30.63
CA ARG A 165 -9.36 -11.82 -31.66
C ARG A 165 -10.25 -12.11 -32.85
N GLU A 166 -10.47 -13.38 -33.19
CA GLU A 166 -11.28 -13.77 -34.35
C GLU A 166 -12.80 -13.68 -34.11
N SER A 167 -13.29 -13.69 -32.86
CA SER A 167 -14.72 -13.63 -32.57
C SER A 167 -15.31 -12.20 -32.51
N LEU A 168 -14.50 -11.15 -32.69
CA LEU A 168 -14.96 -9.74 -32.73
C LEU A 168 -15.04 -9.15 -34.13
N VAL A 169 -14.78 -9.94 -35.18
CA VAL A 169 -15.06 -9.52 -36.56
C VAL A 169 -16.53 -9.77 -36.80
N LEU A 170 -17.38 -8.76 -36.65
CA LEU A 170 -18.75 -8.76 -37.06
C LEU A 170 -18.83 -9.13 -38.56
N PRO A 171 -19.67 -10.09 -38.99
CA PRO A 171 -19.84 -10.35 -40.42
C PRO A 171 -20.46 -9.11 -41.07
N ALA A 172 -19.82 -8.68 -42.18
CA ALA A 172 -20.27 -7.56 -42.97
C ALA A 172 -21.74 -7.77 -43.36
N ALA A 173 -22.56 -6.75 -43.10
CA ALA A 173 -23.96 -6.74 -43.48
C ALA A 173 -24.09 -6.95 -45.00
N ASN A 174 -24.69 -8.05 -45.40
CA ASN A 174 -25.14 -8.28 -46.74
C ASN A 174 -26.21 -7.25 -47.12
N THR A 175 -25.85 -6.32 -47.97
CA THR A 175 -26.81 -5.41 -48.62
C THR A 175 -27.55 -6.20 -49.68
N PRO A 176 -28.90 -6.31 -49.67
CA PRO A 176 -29.63 -6.94 -50.74
C PRO A 176 -29.63 -6.03 -51.97
N VAL A 177 -29.14 -6.54 -53.08
CA VAL A 177 -29.21 -5.93 -54.39
C VAL A 177 -30.68 -5.87 -54.82
N ALA A 178 -31.23 -4.67 -54.99
CA ALA A 178 -32.54 -4.47 -55.56
C ALA A 178 -32.50 -4.82 -57.04
N SER A 179 -33.18 -5.89 -57.43
CA SER A 179 -33.46 -6.26 -58.81
C SER A 179 -34.54 -5.32 -59.38
N ALA A 180 -34.15 -4.52 -60.32
CA ALA A 180 -35.07 -3.80 -61.21
C ALA A 180 -35.67 -4.80 -62.21
N ALA A 181 -36.97 -5.01 -62.14
CA ALA A 181 -37.72 -5.64 -63.26
C ALA A 181 -38.67 -4.61 -63.86
N SER A 182 -38.36 -4.27 -65.08
CA SER A 182 -39.24 -3.54 -65.99
C SER A 182 -40.38 -4.41 -66.54
N ARG A 183 -41.51 -3.80 -66.81
CA ARG A 183 -42.60 -4.06 -67.76
C ARG A 183 -43.94 -3.70 -67.09
N GLY A 184 -44.80 -2.98 -67.78
CA GLY A 184 -45.24 -2.62 -69.08
C GLY A 184 -46.29 -1.53 -68.96
#